data_1dde9cf6103f472ba9f6cd0095705b23
#
_entry.id   1dde9cf6103f472ba9f6cd0095705b23
#
_cell.length_a   1.000
_cell.length_b   1.000
_cell.length_c   1.000
_cell.angle_alpha   90.00
_cell.angle_beta   90.00
_cell.angle_gamma   90.00
#
_symmetry.space_group_name_H-M   'P 1'
#
loop_
_entity.id
_entity.type
_entity.pdbx_description
1 polymer ?
#
loop_
_entity_poly.entity_id
_entity_poly.type
_entity_poly.pdbx_seq_one_letter_code
_entity_poly.pdbx_strand_id
1 'polypeptide(L)'
;IPHNYLNIHISYTTIMVNLLHKERSITVFRKTPVHVPNMAMINAVSKLTWRAFERHYSLTTYEQLISKLDSTIPVYPDWIKGIACALGSAGLAFLYSGDMIAFIVTIICSLIGYFGRTLSVRFGCNEYVGIALGGFAAMVSAYGFYSHIEQASLVYVLVCCTLFMIPGVPLINAVIDTINNHILSGITRAIRTILIVGSMTLGMAMALYFSPMPAFSFVDIKPHVLSIEQIIGAFTAAASFAVLFNAPVRLLVSIGIGGILCVFIRNLLAVELV
;
A
#
# COMPACT_ATOMS: atom_id res chain seq x y z
N ILE A 1 13.04 -3.64 -33.97
CA ILE A 1 14.39 -3.24 -34.42
C ILE A 1 15.23 -4.51 -34.47
N PRO A 2 15.81 -4.88 -35.61
CA PRO A 2 16.71 -6.02 -35.67
C PRO A 2 17.93 -5.77 -34.77
N HIS A 3 18.21 -6.70 -33.84
CA HIS A 3 19.32 -6.61 -32.90
C HIS A 3 19.96 -7.98 -32.74
N ASN A 4 21.24 -8.00 -32.44
CA ASN A 4 21.97 -9.26 -32.16
C ASN A 4 21.84 -9.62 -30.69
N TYR A 5 21.80 -8.61 -29.82
CA TYR A 5 21.72 -8.81 -28.37
C TYR A 5 21.05 -7.60 -27.71
N LEU A 6 20.12 -7.86 -26.78
CA LEU A 6 19.44 -6.86 -25.97
C LEU A 6 19.61 -7.25 -24.50
N ASN A 7 20.25 -6.37 -23.72
CA ASN A 7 20.38 -6.53 -22.29
C ASN A 7 19.67 -5.39 -21.57
N ILE A 8 18.77 -5.73 -20.64
CA ILE A 8 18.00 -4.76 -19.88
C ILE A 8 18.30 -4.98 -18.40
N HIS A 9 18.87 -3.96 -17.76
CA HIS A 9 19.10 -3.94 -16.32
C HIS A 9 18.15 -2.94 -15.66
N ILE A 10 17.29 -3.43 -14.77
CA ILE A 10 16.32 -2.63 -14.03
C ILE A 10 16.74 -2.60 -12.57
N SER A 11 17.06 -1.42 -12.07
CA SER A 11 17.30 -1.13 -10.67
C SER A 11 16.11 -0.36 -10.10
N TYR A 12 16.11 -0.12 -8.79
CA TYR A 12 15.01 0.58 -8.11
C TYR A 12 14.72 1.99 -8.65
N THR A 13 15.78 2.72 -9.06
CA THR A 13 15.66 4.10 -9.55
C THR A 13 16.19 4.29 -10.97
N THR A 14 16.59 3.22 -11.64
CA THR A 14 17.29 3.33 -12.91
C THR A 14 16.97 2.19 -13.83
N ILE A 15 16.79 2.49 -15.10
CA ILE A 15 16.69 1.51 -16.18
C ILE A 15 17.87 1.75 -17.12
N MET A 16 18.65 0.71 -17.35
CA MET A 16 19.72 0.69 -18.33
C MET A 16 19.38 -0.32 -19.41
N VAL A 17 19.44 0.10 -20.65
CA VAL A 17 19.19 -0.74 -21.83
C VAL A 17 20.45 -0.72 -22.67
N ASN A 18 21.04 -1.88 -22.90
CA ASN A 18 22.16 -2.05 -23.83
C ASN A 18 21.67 -2.83 -25.06
N LEU A 19 21.86 -2.25 -26.23
CA LEU A 19 21.50 -2.80 -27.51
C LEU A 19 22.77 -3.01 -28.34
N LEU A 20 23.04 -4.24 -28.71
CA LEU A 20 24.10 -4.57 -29.67
C LEU A 20 23.50 -4.83 -31.05
N HIS A 21 23.87 -4.03 -32.01
CA HIS A 21 23.48 -4.20 -33.41
C HIS A 21 24.70 -4.15 -34.31
N LYS A 22 24.99 -5.27 -34.99
CA LYS A 22 26.25 -5.48 -35.74
C LYS A 22 27.44 -5.24 -34.77
N GLU A 23 28.35 -4.38 -35.07
CA GLU A 23 29.52 -4.04 -34.20
C GLU A 23 29.31 -2.82 -33.31
N ARG A 24 28.10 -2.24 -33.31
CA ARG A 24 27.78 -1.05 -32.50
C ARG A 24 27.03 -1.41 -31.26
N SER A 25 27.52 -1.00 -30.10
CA SER A 25 26.82 -1.09 -28.81
C SER A 25 26.26 0.29 -28.45
N ILE A 26 24.96 0.35 -28.18
CA ILE A 26 24.27 1.55 -27.74
C ILE A 26 23.75 1.27 -26.35
N THR A 27 24.19 2.06 -25.37
CA THR A 27 23.69 2.00 -24.00
C THR A 27 22.89 3.23 -23.68
N VAL A 28 21.65 3.06 -23.27
CA VAL A 28 20.75 4.14 -22.83
C VAL A 28 20.52 3.97 -21.35
N PHE A 29 20.68 5.07 -20.62
CA PHE A 29 20.50 5.15 -19.19
C PHE A 29 19.36 6.13 -18.86
N ARG A 30 18.37 5.68 -18.09
CA ARG A 30 17.25 6.54 -17.66
C ARG A 30 17.03 6.40 -16.17
N LYS A 31 17.03 7.53 -15.48
CA LYS A 31 16.63 7.58 -14.07
C LYS A 31 15.11 7.59 -13.99
N THR A 32 14.55 6.70 -13.18
CA THR A 32 13.13 6.65 -12.90
C THR A 32 12.85 7.31 -11.56
N PRO A 33 11.85 8.21 -11.46
CA PRO A 33 11.45 8.74 -10.16
C PRO A 33 10.88 7.59 -9.30
N VAL A 34 10.91 7.79 -7.99
CA VAL A 34 10.31 6.84 -7.06
C VAL A 34 8.80 6.87 -7.22
N HIS A 35 8.19 5.74 -7.53
CA HIS A 35 6.76 5.65 -7.80
C HIS A 35 6.01 4.83 -6.76
N VAL A 36 4.78 5.23 -6.50
CA VAL A 36 3.77 4.35 -5.91
C VAL A 36 3.24 3.44 -7.03
N PRO A 37 3.07 2.13 -6.79
CA PRO A 37 2.50 1.23 -7.79
C PRO A 37 1.15 1.72 -8.29
N ASN A 38 0.99 1.83 -9.62
CA ASN A 38 -0.28 2.18 -10.27
C ASN A 38 -0.80 0.96 -11.01
N MET A 39 -1.72 0.22 -10.39
CA MET A 39 -2.22 -1.04 -10.92
C MET A 39 -3.03 -0.85 -12.20
N ALA A 40 -3.72 0.28 -12.37
CA ALA A 40 -4.43 0.60 -13.60
C ALA A 40 -3.45 0.75 -14.78
N MET A 41 -2.33 1.46 -14.56
CA MET A 41 -1.30 1.64 -15.58
C MET A 41 -0.61 0.32 -15.91
N ILE A 42 -0.22 -0.46 -14.91
CA ILE A 42 0.43 -1.77 -15.10
C ILE A 42 -0.48 -2.69 -15.96
N ASN A 43 -1.77 -2.77 -15.63
CA ASN A 43 -2.74 -3.59 -16.38
C ASN A 43 -2.91 -3.08 -17.82
N ALA A 44 -3.00 -1.77 -18.02
CA ALA A 44 -3.19 -1.19 -19.34
C ALA A 44 -1.97 -1.39 -20.25
N VAL A 45 -0.76 -1.16 -19.72
CA VAL A 45 0.50 -1.40 -20.45
C VAL A 45 0.66 -2.88 -20.78
N SER A 46 0.40 -3.78 -19.82
CA SER A 46 0.45 -5.23 -20.06
C SER A 46 -0.48 -5.64 -21.20
N LYS A 47 -1.75 -5.20 -21.18
CA LYS A 47 -2.71 -5.48 -22.25
C LYS A 47 -2.28 -4.90 -23.62
N LEU A 48 -1.70 -3.71 -23.60
CA LEU A 48 -1.19 -3.10 -24.84
C LEU A 48 -0.03 -3.90 -25.40
N THR A 49 0.90 -4.35 -24.56
CA THR A 49 2.07 -5.15 -24.96
C THR A 49 1.63 -6.46 -25.59
N TRP A 50 0.68 -7.19 -24.98
CA TRP A 50 0.12 -8.40 -25.56
C TRP A 50 -0.55 -8.18 -26.91
N ARG A 51 -1.38 -7.15 -27.03
CA ARG A 51 -2.01 -6.78 -28.31
C ARG A 51 -1.00 -6.37 -29.38
N ALA A 52 0.05 -5.65 -29.00
CA ALA A 52 1.10 -5.25 -29.91
C ALA A 52 1.88 -6.46 -30.45
N PHE A 53 2.12 -7.46 -29.59
CA PHE A 53 2.75 -8.71 -29.97
C PHE A 53 1.87 -9.53 -30.95
N GLU A 54 0.59 -9.71 -30.62
CA GLU A 54 -0.36 -10.46 -31.44
C GLU A 54 -0.62 -9.80 -32.80
N ARG A 55 -0.71 -8.48 -32.85
CA ARG A 55 -1.09 -7.71 -34.04
C ARG A 55 0.09 -7.09 -34.79
N HIS A 56 1.33 -7.34 -34.35
CA HIS A 56 2.55 -6.83 -34.97
C HIS A 56 2.51 -5.31 -35.23
N TYR A 57 2.17 -4.51 -34.18
CA TYR A 57 2.09 -3.06 -34.31
C TYR A 57 3.41 -2.44 -34.77
N SER A 58 3.31 -1.40 -35.61
CA SER A 58 4.47 -0.58 -35.96
C SER A 58 4.99 0.17 -34.70
N LEU A 59 6.28 0.51 -34.70
CA LEU A 59 6.88 1.27 -33.59
C LEU A 59 6.14 2.57 -33.32
N THR A 60 5.82 3.32 -34.38
CA THR A 60 5.07 4.59 -34.30
C THR A 60 3.68 4.42 -33.70
N THR A 61 2.95 3.37 -34.08
CA THR A 61 1.64 3.05 -33.51
C THR A 61 1.75 2.71 -32.03
N TYR A 62 2.77 1.94 -31.65
CA TYR A 62 3.00 1.54 -30.26
C TYR A 62 3.33 2.75 -29.37
N GLU A 63 4.21 3.65 -29.84
CA GLU A 63 4.55 4.91 -29.13
C GLU A 63 3.33 5.81 -28.93
N GLN A 64 2.50 5.99 -29.96
CA GLN A 64 1.27 6.77 -29.85
C GLN A 64 0.29 6.17 -28.85
N LEU A 65 0.15 4.85 -28.84
CA LEU A 65 -0.74 4.17 -27.88
C LEU A 65 -0.24 4.25 -26.45
N ILE A 66 1.08 4.11 -26.19
CA ILE A 66 1.68 4.30 -24.87
C ILE A 66 1.47 5.74 -24.39
N SER A 67 1.78 6.72 -25.22
CA SER A 67 1.59 8.13 -24.89
C SER A 67 0.12 8.45 -24.54
N LYS A 68 -0.82 7.85 -25.27
CA LYS A 68 -2.25 7.98 -24.98
C LYS A 68 -2.64 7.35 -23.64
N LEU A 69 -2.03 6.24 -23.25
CA LEU A 69 -2.32 5.61 -21.95
C LEU A 69 -1.97 6.55 -20.78
N ASP A 70 -0.84 7.22 -20.85
CA ASP A 70 -0.38 8.14 -19.80
C ASP A 70 -1.37 9.29 -19.55
N SER A 71 -1.99 9.79 -20.62
CA SER A 71 -3.00 10.86 -20.55
C SER A 71 -4.42 10.37 -20.23
N THR A 72 -4.72 9.09 -20.43
CA THR A 72 -6.11 8.56 -20.38
C THR A 72 -6.42 7.85 -19.07
N ILE A 73 -5.40 7.29 -18.38
CA ILE A 73 -5.63 6.52 -17.16
C ILE A 73 -5.82 7.47 -15.99
N PRO A 74 -7.03 7.51 -15.40
CA PRO A 74 -7.30 8.40 -14.28
C PRO A 74 -6.57 7.90 -13.02
N VAL A 75 -6.08 8.84 -12.22
CA VAL A 75 -5.56 8.59 -10.87
C VAL A 75 -6.60 9.08 -9.87
N TYR A 76 -6.90 8.28 -8.86
CA TYR A 76 -7.80 8.71 -7.80
C TYR A 76 -7.28 9.99 -7.12
N PRO A 77 -8.12 11.00 -6.93
CA PRO A 77 -7.73 12.21 -6.23
C PRO A 77 -7.44 11.92 -4.74
N ASP A 78 -6.65 12.80 -4.12
CA ASP A 78 -6.18 12.59 -2.74
C ASP A 78 -7.30 12.42 -1.72
N TRP A 79 -8.45 13.09 -1.92
CA TRP A 79 -9.59 12.95 -1.01
C TRP A 79 -10.23 11.55 -1.08
N ILE A 80 -10.31 10.93 -2.27
CA ILE A 80 -10.78 9.54 -2.42
C ILE A 80 -9.77 8.57 -1.76
N LYS A 81 -8.48 8.80 -1.95
CA LYS A 81 -7.43 8.01 -1.30
C LYS A 81 -7.51 8.15 0.23
N GLY A 82 -7.81 9.36 0.74
CA GLY A 82 -8.01 9.58 2.18
C GLY A 82 -9.18 8.77 2.73
N ILE A 83 -10.34 8.81 2.06
CA ILE A 83 -11.51 8.01 2.44
C ILE A 83 -11.21 6.52 2.36
N ALA A 84 -10.58 6.06 1.28
CA ALA A 84 -10.19 4.67 1.13
C ALA A 84 -9.21 4.23 2.22
N CYS A 85 -8.24 5.08 2.57
CA CYS A 85 -7.31 4.86 3.66
C CYS A 85 -8.06 4.64 4.99
N ALA A 86 -9.00 5.52 5.31
CA ALA A 86 -9.77 5.46 6.53
C ALA A 86 -10.68 4.21 6.61
N LEU A 87 -11.38 3.91 5.51
CA LEU A 87 -12.21 2.70 5.42
C LEU A 87 -11.38 1.42 5.49
N GLY A 88 -10.20 1.40 4.87
CA GLY A 88 -9.28 0.27 4.93
C GLY A 88 -8.79 0.01 6.37
N SER A 89 -8.40 1.05 7.08
CA SER A 89 -7.99 0.97 8.48
C SER A 89 -9.12 0.53 9.40
N ALA A 90 -10.32 1.06 9.20
CA ALA A 90 -11.51 0.67 9.96
C ALA A 90 -11.91 -0.79 9.68
N GLY A 91 -11.80 -1.25 8.42
CA GLY A 91 -12.00 -2.65 8.07
C GLY A 91 -11.04 -3.57 8.81
N LEU A 92 -9.77 -3.15 9.01
CA LEU A 92 -8.82 -3.89 9.84
C LEU A 92 -9.25 -3.92 11.32
N ALA A 93 -9.86 -2.84 11.86
CA ALA A 93 -10.38 -2.85 13.22
C ALA A 93 -11.42 -3.97 13.42
N PHE A 94 -12.34 -4.16 12.47
CA PHE A 94 -13.28 -5.29 12.48
C PHE A 94 -12.59 -6.66 12.39
N LEU A 95 -11.52 -6.76 11.60
CA LEU A 95 -10.74 -8.01 11.51
C LEU A 95 -10.05 -8.39 12.82
N TYR A 96 -9.74 -7.42 13.66
CA TYR A 96 -9.18 -7.61 15.00
C TYR A 96 -10.25 -7.68 16.10
N SER A 97 -11.52 -7.90 15.73
CA SER A 97 -12.65 -7.98 16.65
C SER A 97 -13.01 -6.68 17.37
N GLY A 98 -12.68 -5.55 16.75
CA GLY A 98 -13.17 -4.23 17.16
C GLY A 98 -14.68 -4.12 16.97
N ASP A 99 -15.33 -3.33 17.83
CA ASP A 99 -16.76 -3.03 17.74
C ASP A 99 -17.07 -1.90 16.72
N MET A 100 -18.34 -1.55 16.54
CA MET A 100 -18.77 -0.50 15.65
C MET A 100 -18.20 0.87 16.07
N ILE A 101 -18.00 1.11 17.35
CA ILE A 101 -17.42 2.36 17.87
C ILE A 101 -15.95 2.43 17.44
N ALA A 102 -15.18 1.35 17.63
CA ALA A 102 -13.80 1.26 17.15
C ALA A 102 -13.70 1.49 15.63
N PHE A 103 -14.65 0.94 14.87
CA PHE A 103 -14.70 1.16 13.42
C PHE A 103 -14.86 2.64 13.06
N ILE A 104 -15.85 3.33 13.64
CA ILE A 104 -16.13 4.75 13.35
C ILE A 104 -14.96 5.64 13.80
N VAL A 105 -14.43 5.42 15.00
CA VAL A 105 -13.32 6.24 15.51
C VAL A 105 -12.04 6.00 14.72
N THR A 106 -11.78 4.76 14.29
CA THR A 106 -10.65 4.47 13.39
C THR A 106 -10.76 5.25 12.08
N ILE A 107 -11.96 5.41 11.50
CA ILE A 107 -12.16 6.25 10.30
C ILE A 107 -11.66 7.67 10.57
N ILE A 108 -12.13 8.28 11.65
CA ILE A 108 -11.80 9.67 11.99
C ILE A 108 -10.29 9.84 12.20
N CYS A 109 -9.69 8.98 13.03
CA CYS A 109 -8.28 9.04 13.36
C CYS A 109 -7.38 8.79 12.14
N SER A 110 -7.74 7.83 11.29
CA SER A 110 -7.00 7.54 10.06
C SER A 110 -7.10 8.68 9.04
N LEU A 111 -8.24 9.36 8.93
CA LEU A 111 -8.38 10.55 8.09
C LEU A 111 -7.45 11.68 8.58
N ILE A 112 -7.44 11.95 9.88
CA ILE A 112 -6.55 12.96 10.48
C ILE A 112 -5.10 12.61 10.19
N GLY A 113 -4.70 11.36 10.38
CA GLY A 113 -3.34 10.87 10.09
C GLY A 113 -2.97 10.99 8.60
N TYR A 114 -3.87 10.58 7.70
CA TYR A 114 -3.65 10.67 6.26
C TYR A 114 -3.47 12.12 5.78
N PHE A 115 -4.37 13.01 6.20
CA PHE A 115 -4.27 14.43 5.82
C PHE A 115 -3.09 15.12 6.50
N GLY A 116 -2.77 14.77 7.75
CA GLY A 116 -1.58 15.26 8.45
C GLY A 116 -0.30 14.90 7.70
N ARG A 117 -0.15 13.64 7.25
CA ARG A 117 0.95 13.21 6.39
C ARG A 117 0.98 13.98 5.07
N THR A 118 -0.15 14.02 4.36
CA THR A 118 -0.23 14.65 3.04
C THR A 118 0.09 16.14 3.10
N LEU A 119 -0.41 16.82 4.13
CA LEU A 119 -0.18 18.23 4.35
C LEU A 119 1.30 18.52 4.66
N SER A 120 1.92 17.73 5.52
CA SER A 120 3.34 17.84 5.86
C SER A 120 4.23 17.74 4.61
N VAL A 121 3.94 16.76 3.73
CA VAL A 121 4.69 16.60 2.48
C VAL A 121 4.43 17.77 1.52
N ARG A 122 3.21 18.31 1.44
CA ARG A 122 2.90 19.52 0.63
C ARG A 122 3.64 20.77 1.12
N PHE A 123 3.89 20.87 2.43
CA PHE A 123 4.73 21.95 3.00
C PHE A 123 6.23 21.73 2.79
N GLY A 124 6.64 20.71 2.05
CA GLY A 124 8.03 20.45 1.70
C GLY A 124 8.79 19.58 2.71
N CYS A 125 8.12 19.00 3.69
CA CYS A 125 8.75 18.02 4.57
C CYS A 125 9.13 16.75 3.81
N ASN A 126 10.21 16.10 4.24
CA ASN A 126 10.59 14.79 3.73
C ASN A 126 9.46 13.78 3.96
N GLU A 127 9.33 12.79 3.05
CA GLU A 127 8.33 11.72 3.13
C GLU A 127 8.32 11.02 4.50
N TYR A 128 9.49 10.73 5.07
CA TYR A 128 9.62 10.05 6.36
C TYR A 128 9.14 10.91 7.54
N VAL A 129 9.43 12.21 7.50
CA VAL A 129 8.89 13.17 8.48
C VAL A 129 7.37 13.26 8.36
N GLY A 130 6.85 13.29 7.13
CA GLY A 130 5.40 13.27 6.89
C GLY A 130 4.73 12.02 7.46
N ILE A 131 5.37 10.85 7.33
CA ILE A 131 4.87 9.60 7.91
C ILE A 131 4.87 9.67 9.45
N ALA A 132 5.94 10.15 10.06
CA ALA A 132 6.02 10.31 11.51
C ALA A 132 4.93 11.26 12.05
N LEU A 133 4.76 12.43 11.41
CA LEU A 133 3.73 13.40 11.79
C LEU A 133 2.31 12.86 11.57
N GLY A 134 2.08 12.10 10.49
CA GLY A 134 0.80 11.45 10.24
C GLY A 134 0.48 10.39 11.30
N GLY A 135 1.44 9.54 11.67
CA GLY A 135 1.30 8.55 12.74
C GLY A 135 1.06 9.22 14.10
N PHE A 136 1.80 10.27 14.41
CA PHE A 136 1.60 11.08 15.61
C PHE A 136 0.17 11.67 15.68
N ALA A 137 -0.27 12.32 14.59
CA ALA A 137 -1.60 12.94 14.53
C ALA A 137 -2.74 11.91 14.67
N ALA A 138 -2.61 10.74 14.02
CA ALA A 138 -3.58 9.65 14.14
C ALA A 138 -3.69 9.16 15.60
N MET A 139 -2.56 8.91 16.26
CA MET A 139 -2.53 8.41 17.65
C MET A 139 -3.02 9.44 18.66
N VAL A 140 -2.62 10.71 18.54
CA VAL A 140 -3.10 11.77 19.43
C VAL A 140 -4.61 11.97 19.28
N SER A 141 -5.14 11.91 18.04
CA SER A 141 -6.58 11.97 17.84
C SER A 141 -7.31 10.79 18.46
N ALA A 142 -6.75 9.58 18.39
CA ALA A 142 -7.32 8.39 19.04
C ALA A 142 -7.34 8.54 20.57
N TYR A 143 -6.29 9.13 21.14
CA TYR A 143 -6.27 9.45 22.58
C TYR A 143 -7.37 10.45 22.97
N GLY A 144 -7.70 11.40 22.11
CA GLY A 144 -8.81 12.34 22.35
C GLY A 144 -10.17 11.65 22.58
N PHE A 145 -10.34 10.42 22.09
CA PHE A 145 -11.54 9.60 22.31
C PHE A 145 -11.45 8.68 23.53
N TYR A 146 -10.32 8.67 24.25
CA TYR A 146 -10.08 7.75 25.38
C TYR A 146 -11.17 7.75 26.44
N SER A 147 -11.71 8.92 26.78
CA SER A 147 -12.77 9.08 27.78
C SER A 147 -14.16 8.61 27.31
N HIS A 148 -14.33 8.32 26.02
CA HIS A 148 -15.63 8.02 25.39
C HIS A 148 -15.72 6.59 24.83
N ILE A 149 -14.65 5.80 24.93
CA ILE A 149 -14.55 4.46 24.37
C ILE A 149 -14.05 3.49 25.44
N GLU A 150 -14.58 2.27 25.44
CA GLU A 150 -14.06 1.20 26.29
C GLU A 150 -12.59 0.92 25.99
N GLN A 151 -11.81 0.62 27.03
CA GLN A 151 -10.35 0.41 26.91
C GLN A 151 -9.99 -0.68 25.88
N ALA A 152 -10.77 -1.75 25.83
CA ALA A 152 -10.56 -2.83 24.86
C ALA A 152 -10.70 -2.35 23.41
N SER A 153 -11.75 -1.57 23.10
CA SER A 153 -12.00 -1.02 21.78
C SER A 153 -10.97 0.04 21.38
N LEU A 154 -10.48 0.81 22.34
CA LEU A 154 -9.43 1.82 22.11
C LEU A 154 -8.14 1.18 21.59
N VAL A 155 -7.74 0.00 22.07
CA VAL A 155 -6.52 -0.68 21.60
C VAL A 155 -6.62 -0.99 20.11
N TYR A 156 -7.78 -1.44 19.62
CA TYR A 156 -7.99 -1.68 18.20
C TYR A 156 -7.88 -0.40 17.37
N VAL A 157 -8.45 0.71 17.87
CA VAL A 157 -8.35 2.03 17.23
C VAL A 157 -6.90 2.46 17.09
N LEU A 158 -6.13 2.39 18.19
CA LEU A 158 -4.72 2.83 18.24
C LEU A 158 -3.84 2.04 17.29
N VAL A 159 -4.04 0.74 17.21
CA VAL A 159 -3.30 -0.12 16.27
C VAL A 159 -3.74 0.18 14.84
N CYS A 160 -5.05 0.18 14.57
CA CYS A 160 -5.55 0.22 13.20
C CYS A 160 -5.47 1.60 12.56
N CYS A 161 -5.55 2.70 13.32
CA CYS A 161 -5.54 4.06 12.76
C CYS A 161 -4.24 4.43 12.02
N THR A 162 -3.15 3.68 12.24
CA THR A 162 -1.85 3.89 11.60
C THR A 162 -1.50 2.82 10.57
N LEU A 163 -2.23 1.70 10.50
CA LEU A 163 -1.91 0.56 9.63
C LEU A 163 -1.90 0.88 8.13
N PHE A 164 -2.59 1.93 7.70
CA PHE A 164 -2.54 2.39 6.31
C PHE A 164 -1.15 2.85 5.84
N MET A 165 -0.25 3.14 6.78
CA MET A 165 1.11 3.56 6.48
C MET A 165 2.06 2.37 6.29
N ILE A 166 1.65 1.16 6.65
CA ILE A 166 2.50 -0.03 6.55
C ILE A 166 2.84 -0.32 5.09
N PRO A 167 4.13 -0.36 4.73
CA PRO A 167 4.58 -0.55 3.37
C PRO A 167 4.56 -2.04 2.97
N GLY A 168 3.39 -2.69 3.00
CA GLY A 168 3.26 -4.13 2.72
C GLY A 168 3.71 -4.51 1.32
N VAL A 169 3.30 -3.77 0.28
CA VAL A 169 3.71 -4.04 -1.11
C VAL A 169 5.22 -3.87 -1.32
N PRO A 170 5.88 -2.79 -0.86
CA PRO A 170 7.33 -2.70 -0.89
C PRO A 170 8.05 -3.85 -0.18
N LEU A 171 7.53 -4.32 0.96
CA LEU A 171 8.11 -5.43 1.70
C LEU A 171 8.04 -6.74 0.91
N ILE A 172 6.87 -7.08 0.38
CA ILE A 172 6.69 -8.30 -0.44
C ILE A 172 7.58 -8.23 -1.68
N ASN A 173 7.63 -7.09 -2.36
CA ASN A 173 8.47 -6.92 -3.54
C ASN A 173 9.97 -6.99 -3.20
N ALA A 174 10.40 -6.54 -2.02
CA ALA A 174 11.79 -6.71 -1.57
C ALA A 174 12.16 -8.19 -1.47
N VAL A 175 11.29 -9.02 -0.90
CA VAL A 175 11.48 -10.47 -0.80
C VAL A 175 11.50 -11.12 -2.18
N ILE A 176 10.53 -10.81 -3.04
CA ILE A 176 10.44 -11.35 -4.39
C ILE A 176 11.68 -11.00 -5.21
N ASP A 177 12.13 -9.74 -5.19
CA ASP A 177 13.33 -9.32 -5.91
C ASP A 177 14.58 -10.08 -5.43
N THR A 178 14.70 -10.29 -4.12
CA THR A 178 15.83 -11.02 -3.52
C THR A 178 15.84 -12.49 -3.95
N ILE A 179 14.68 -13.15 -3.92
CA ILE A 179 14.54 -14.56 -4.35
C ILE A 179 14.85 -14.71 -5.84
N ASN A 180 14.49 -13.72 -6.66
CA ASN A 180 14.76 -13.71 -8.09
C ASN A 180 16.19 -13.23 -8.45
N ASN A 181 17.11 -13.20 -7.50
CA ASN A 181 18.50 -12.76 -7.66
C ASN A 181 18.67 -11.27 -8.05
N HIS A 182 17.63 -10.45 -7.90
CA HIS A 182 17.73 -8.99 -8.03
C HIS A 182 18.11 -8.35 -6.69
N ILE A 183 19.20 -8.80 -6.08
CA ILE A 183 19.59 -8.51 -4.69
C ILE A 183 19.66 -7.01 -4.40
N LEU A 184 20.28 -6.20 -5.29
CA LEU A 184 20.37 -4.75 -5.09
C LEU A 184 19.00 -4.07 -5.03
N SER A 185 18.07 -4.46 -5.89
CA SER A 185 16.70 -3.95 -5.87
C SER A 185 15.97 -4.38 -4.60
N GLY A 186 16.12 -5.65 -4.21
CA GLY A 186 15.54 -6.20 -2.99
C GLY A 186 16.00 -5.47 -1.74
N ILE A 187 17.33 -5.31 -1.57
CA ILE A 187 17.93 -4.59 -0.43
C ILE A 187 17.45 -3.12 -0.40
N THR A 188 17.45 -2.44 -1.53
CA THR A 188 17.01 -1.04 -1.59
C THR A 188 15.56 -0.88 -1.14
N ARG A 189 14.67 -1.79 -1.56
CA ARG A 189 13.26 -1.81 -1.12
C ARG A 189 13.13 -2.16 0.36
N ALA A 190 13.92 -3.12 0.86
CA ALA A 190 13.92 -3.50 2.28
C ALA A 190 14.34 -2.33 3.17
N ILE A 191 15.44 -1.65 2.85
CA ILE A 191 15.90 -0.47 3.60
C ILE A 191 14.83 0.63 3.60
N ARG A 192 14.23 0.93 2.45
CA ARG A 192 13.14 1.91 2.39
C ARG A 192 11.95 1.51 3.27
N THR A 193 11.58 0.24 3.26
CA THR A 193 10.51 -0.30 4.11
C THR A 193 10.83 -0.11 5.58
N ILE A 194 12.06 -0.42 6.00
CA ILE A 194 12.53 -0.22 7.38
C ILE A 194 12.45 1.26 7.78
N LEU A 195 12.86 2.18 6.91
CA LEU A 195 12.78 3.61 7.17
C LEU A 195 11.33 4.09 7.32
N ILE A 196 10.40 3.59 6.50
CA ILE A 196 8.96 3.92 6.61
C ILE A 196 8.40 3.42 7.94
N VAL A 197 8.66 2.15 8.30
CA VAL A 197 8.19 1.56 9.56
C VAL A 197 8.81 2.28 10.75
N GLY A 198 10.12 2.55 10.73
CA GLY A 198 10.81 3.29 11.78
C GLY A 198 10.25 4.71 11.98
N SER A 199 9.96 5.43 10.89
CA SER A 199 9.35 6.75 10.96
C SER A 199 7.93 6.71 11.54
N MET A 200 7.13 5.72 11.13
CA MET A 200 5.80 5.50 11.67
C MET A 200 5.86 5.21 13.17
N THR A 201 6.73 4.28 13.57
CA THR A 201 6.93 3.90 14.97
C THR A 201 7.40 5.08 15.82
N LEU A 202 8.29 5.91 15.28
CA LEU A 202 8.74 7.13 15.97
C LEU A 202 7.56 8.09 16.23
N GLY A 203 6.72 8.34 15.23
CA GLY A 203 5.52 9.17 15.39
C GLY A 203 4.56 8.63 16.44
N MET A 204 4.32 7.31 16.41
CA MET A 204 3.48 6.63 17.41
C MET A 204 4.08 6.70 18.80
N ALA A 205 5.39 6.47 18.96
CA ALA A 205 6.09 6.53 20.24
C ALA A 205 6.04 7.94 20.84
N MET A 206 6.21 8.99 20.03
CA MET A 206 6.05 10.37 20.46
C MET A 206 4.62 10.65 20.94
N ALA A 207 3.61 10.16 20.22
CA ALA A 207 2.22 10.32 20.65
C ALA A 207 1.95 9.66 22.00
N LEU A 208 2.45 8.44 22.21
CA LEU A 208 2.33 7.74 23.50
C LEU A 208 3.06 8.44 24.64
N TYR A 209 4.20 9.07 24.37
CA TYR A 209 4.93 9.84 25.36
C TYR A 209 4.16 11.08 25.85
N PHE A 210 3.51 11.80 24.93
CA PHE A 210 2.72 12.99 25.25
C PHE A 210 1.30 12.66 25.74
N SER A 211 0.82 11.46 25.49
CA SER A 211 -0.52 11.00 25.85
C SER A 211 -0.40 9.71 26.67
N PRO A 212 -0.12 9.79 27.99
CA PRO A 212 0.09 8.63 28.83
C PRO A 212 -1.18 7.77 28.87
N MET A 213 -1.09 6.62 28.23
CA MET A 213 -2.17 5.63 28.19
C MET A 213 -1.89 4.53 29.21
N PRO A 214 -2.93 3.90 29.77
CA PRO A 214 -2.74 2.72 30.60
C PRO A 214 -2.04 1.63 29.79
N ALA A 215 -1.28 0.78 30.51
CA ALA A 215 -0.52 -0.30 29.89
C ALA A 215 -1.40 -1.13 28.95
N PHE A 216 -0.95 -1.29 27.72
CA PHE A 216 -1.65 -2.11 26.73
C PHE A 216 -1.65 -3.56 27.18
N SER A 217 -2.83 -4.14 27.39
CA SER A 217 -2.99 -5.58 27.36
C SER A 217 -2.77 -6.04 25.94
N PHE A 218 -2.01 -7.12 25.74
CA PHE A 218 -1.84 -7.70 24.41
C PHE A 218 -3.20 -8.01 23.84
N VAL A 219 -3.43 -7.59 22.57
CA VAL A 219 -4.66 -7.91 21.85
C VAL A 219 -4.66 -9.44 21.63
N ASP A 220 -5.52 -10.14 22.35
CA ASP A 220 -5.71 -11.57 22.17
C ASP A 220 -6.55 -11.79 20.91
N ILE A 221 -5.87 -12.00 19.79
CA ILE A 221 -6.53 -12.29 18.51
C ILE A 221 -6.98 -13.75 18.54
N LYS A 222 -8.17 -13.98 19.07
CA LYS A 222 -8.75 -15.33 19.04
C LYS A 222 -9.21 -15.65 17.63
N PRO A 223 -8.83 -16.82 17.07
CA PRO A 223 -9.40 -17.28 15.82
C PRO A 223 -10.89 -17.56 16.06
N HIS A 224 -11.74 -16.74 15.49
CA HIS A 224 -13.20 -16.92 15.58
C HIS A 224 -13.75 -17.47 14.27
N VAL A 225 -14.87 -18.21 14.38
CA VAL A 225 -15.73 -18.47 13.22
C VAL A 225 -16.06 -17.13 12.58
N LEU A 226 -16.02 -17.05 11.24
CA LEU A 226 -16.27 -15.83 10.46
C LEU A 226 -17.51 -15.10 10.97
N SER A 227 -17.32 -13.96 11.62
CA SER A 227 -18.42 -13.07 11.96
C SER A 227 -18.78 -12.17 10.78
N ILE A 228 -19.98 -11.59 10.80
CA ILE A 228 -20.42 -10.66 9.76
C ILE A 228 -19.48 -9.42 9.73
N GLU A 229 -19.03 -8.95 10.89
CA GLU A 229 -18.09 -7.84 11.00
C GLU A 229 -16.75 -8.17 10.31
N GLN A 230 -16.24 -9.38 10.47
CA GLN A 230 -15.00 -9.82 9.81
C GLN A 230 -15.17 -9.91 8.29
N ILE A 231 -16.32 -10.34 7.78
CA ILE A 231 -16.61 -10.36 6.35
C ILE A 231 -16.62 -8.93 5.79
N ILE A 232 -17.35 -8.02 6.44
CA ILE A 232 -17.42 -6.61 6.07
C ILE A 232 -16.01 -5.99 6.17
N GLY A 233 -15.30 -6.24 7.26
CA GLY A 233 -13.94 -5.76 7.50
C GLY A 233 -12.95 -6.22 6.42
N ALA A 234 -12.97 -7.50 6.07
CA ALA A 234 -12.11 -8.07 5.04
C ALA A 234 -12.37 -7.46 3.67
N PHE A 235 -13.65 -7.34 3.29
CA PHE A 235 -14.05 -6.73 2.03
C PHE A 235 -13.62 -5.26 1.95
N THR A 236 -13.98 -4.48 2.98
CA THR A 236 -13.68 -3.04 3.00
C THR A 236 -12.18 -2.77 3.05
N ALA A 237 -11.42 -3.51 3.85
CA ALA A 237 -9.97 -3.38 3.90
C ALA A 237 -9.34 -3.68 2.54
N ALA A 238 -9.63 -4.82 1.92
CA ALA A 238 -9.03 -5.21 0.65
C ALA A 238 -9.39 -4.25 -0.48
N ALA A 239 -10.67 -3.89 -0.63
CA ALA A 239 -11.13 -2.96 -1.67
C ALA A 239 -10.54 -1.55 -1.48
N SER A 240 -10.45 -1.07 -0.26
CA SER A 240 -9.90 0.25 0.07
C SER A 240 -8.41 0.33 -0.19
N PHE A 241 -7.63 -0.66 0.19
CA PHE A 241 -6.20 -0.72 -0.15
C PHE A 241 -5.97 -0.81 -1.66
N ALA A 242 -6.84 -1.48 -2.42
CA ALA A 242 -6.78 -1.50 -3.87
C ALA A 242 -6.94 -0.09 -4.48
N VAL A 243 -7.79 0.76 -3.90
CA VAL A 243 -7.92 2.18 -4.31
C VAL A 243 -6.61 2.95 -4.09
N LEU A 244 -5.91 2.71 -2.97
CA LEU A 244 -4.62 3.36 -2.69
C LEU A 244 -3.55 3.01 -3.75
N PHE A 245 -3.62 1.81 -4.33
CA PHE A 245 -2.75 1.38 -5.43
C PHE A 245 -3.32 1.70 -6.82
N ASN A 246 -4.32 2.56 -6.89
CA ASN A 246 -4.96 2.97 -8.14
C ASN A 246 -5.46 1.78 -8.98
N ALA A 247 -6.07 0.79 -8.33
CA ALA A 247 -6.68 -0.34 -9.04
C ALA A 247 -7.93 0.12 -9.81
N PRO A 248 -8.22 -0.46 -10.99
CA PRO A 248 -9.43 -0.14 -11.75
C PRO A 248 -10.69 -0.45 -10.95
N VAL A 249 -11.68 0.45 -10.98
CA VAL A 249 -12.96 0.32 -10.24
C VAL A 249 -13.62 -1.06 -10.45
N ARG A 250 -13.52 -1.59 -11.67
CA ARG A 250 -14.10 -2.90 -12.05
C ARG A 250 -13.54 -4.08 -11.23
N LEU A 251 -12.33 -3.92 -10.69
CA LEU A 251 -11.65 -4.99 -9.95
C LEU A 251 -11.88 -4.89 -8.43
N LEU A 252 -12.40 -3.77 -7.92
CA LEU A 252 -12.54 -3.54 -6.49
C LEU A 252 -13.42 -4.60 -5.81
N VAL A 253 -14.53 -4.98 -6.44
CA VAL A 253 -15.42 -6.02 -5.93
C VAL A 253 -14.73 -7.38 -5.88
N SER A 254 -14.03 -7.76 -6.95
CA SER A 254 -13.29 -9.03 -7.01
C SER A 254 -12.17 -9.07 -5.97
N ILE A 255 -11.47 -7.94 -5.74
CA ILE A 255 -10.43 -7.82 -4.74
C ILE A 255 -11.02 -7.92 -3.33
N GLY A 256 -12.17 -7.27 -3.08
CA GLY A 256 -12.91 -7.37 -1.81
C GLY A 256 -13.32 -8.81 -1.49
N ILE A 257 -13.85 -9.54 -2.47
CA ILE A 257 -14.18 -10.97 -2.34
C ILE A 257 -12.91 -11.79 -2.05
N GLY A 258 -11.80 -11.50 -2.73
CA GLY A 258 -10.50 -12.11 -2.45
C GLY A 258 -10.05 -11.88 -1.01
N GLY A 259 -10.29 -10.68 -0.45
CA GLY A 259 -10.03 -10.37 0.95
C GLY A 259 -10.83 -11.26 1.92
N ILE A 260 -12.12 -11.48 1.63
CA ILE A 260 -12.98 -12.39 2.42
C ILE A 260 -12.41 -13.81 2.37
N LEU A 261 -12.05 -14.31 1.19
CA LEU A 261 -11.48 -15.65 1.03
C LEU A 261 -10.16 -15.82 1.80
N CYS A 262 -9.29 -14.81 1.79
CA CYS A 262 -8.04 -14.82 2.55
C CYS A 262 -8.30 -14.96 4.06
N VAL A 263 -9.26 -14.19 4.60
CA VAL A 263 -9.61 -14.25 6.03
C VAL A 263 -10.25 -15.60 6.37
N PHE A 264 -11.10 -16.12 5.51
CA PHE A 264 -11.71 -17.45 5.67
C PHE A 264 -10.64 -18.55 5.77
N ILE A 265 -9.71 -18.59 4.81
CA ILE A 265 -8.61 -19.58 4.80
C ILE A 265 -7.73 -19.40 6.04
N ARG A 266 -7.39 -18.17 6.43
CA ARG A 266 -6.63 -17.89 7.65
C ARG A 266 -7.31 -18.48 8.88
N ASN A 267 -8.62 -18.25 9.04
CA ASN A 267 -9.36 -18.72 10.20
C ASN A 267 -9.46 -20.25 10.22
N LEU A 268 -9.68 -20.91 9.07
CA LEU A 268 -9.66 -22.36 8.96
C LEU A 268 -8.32 -22.95 9.43
N LEU A 269 -7.20 -22.42 8.90
CA LEU A 269 -5.87 -22.91 9.27
C LEU A 269 -5.55 -22.65 10.75
N ALA A 270 -6.03 -21.55 11.32
CA ALA A 270 -5.82 -21.25 12.73
C ALA A 270 -6.61 -22.20 13.67
N VAL A 271 -7.76 -22.68 13.25
CA VAL A 271 -8.55 -23.65 14.02
C VAL A 271 -7.94 -25.07 13.98
N GLU A 272 -7.27 -25.43 12.87
CA GLU A 272 -6.64 -26.76 12.75
C GLU A 272 -5.27 -26.86 13.47
N LEU A 273 -4.64 -25.71 13.79
CA LEU A 273 -3.30 -25.65 14.40
C LEU A 273 -3.33 -25.47 15.93
N VAL A 274 -4.51 -25.32 16.54
CA VAL A 274 -4.74 -25.21 18.00
C VAL A 274 -5.45 -26.46 18.52
#